data_a5f7fa9515c9b59328386928447c84e8
#
_entry.id   a5f7fa9515c9b59328386928447c84e8
#
_cell.length_a   1.000
_cell.length_b   1.000
_cell.length_c   1.000
_cell.angle_alpha   90.00
_cell.angle_beta   90.00
_cell.angle_gamma   90.00
#
_symmetry.space_group_name_H-M   'P 1'
#
loop_
_entity.id
_entity.type
_entity.pdbx_description
1 polymer ?
#
loop_
_entity_poly.entity_id
_entity_poly.type
_entity_poly.pdbx_seq_one_letter_code
_entity_poly.pdbx_strand_id
1 'polypeptide(L)'
;VLLRQNQGRQKGRGVFQEIALCDAANYLALPRAWGLTTPDGDVGGAHAGYRIYPCKNGRVAVAALELHFAKRLCLAVGLKESDMHLMHARKTHQAFARFFASQTRQQLEHLAVNKDIPLHTLAK
;
A
#
# COMPACT_ATOMS: atom_id res chain seq x y z
N VAL A 1 0.66 -27.42 6.34
CA VAL A 1 0.67 -28.19 7.61
C VAL A 1 -0.68 -28.82 7.85
N LEU A 2 -1.75 -28.05 8.14
CA LEU A 2 -3.08 -28.57 8.51
C LEU A 2 -3.69 -29.54 7.48
N LEU A 3 -3.57 -29.26 6.18
CA LEU A 3 -4.09 -30.14 5.13
C LEU A 3 -3.43 -31.52 5.15
N ARG A 4 -2.11 -31.57 5.33
CA ARG A 4 -1.37 -32.83 5.38
C ARG A 4 -1.68 -33.63 6.65
N GLN A 5 -1.85 -32.96 7.80
CA GLN A 5 -2.28 -33.60 9.04
C GLN A 5 -3.70 -34.18 8.90
N ASN A 6 -4.60 -33.45 8.23
CA ASN A 6 -5.97 -33.95 8.00
C ASN A 6 -5.98 -35.17 7.08
N GLN A 7 -5.19 -35.17 6.02
CA GLN A 7 -5.02 -36.33 5.14
C GLN A 7 -4.44 -37.55 5.86
N GLY A 8 -3.50 -37.34 6.78
CA GLY A 8 -2.94 -38.39 7.62
C GLY A 8 -3.98 -38.99 8.57
N ARG A 9 -4.81 -38.16 9.20
CA ARG A 9 -5.91 -38.59 10.08
C ARG A 9 -6.97 -39.43 9.34
N GLN A 10 -7.35 -39.01 8.14
CA GLN A 10 -8.34 -39.77 7.32
C GLN A 10 -7.85 -41.16 6.94
N LYS A 11 -6.53 -41.36 6.84
CA LYS A 11 -5.91 -42.66 6.53
C LYS A 11 -5.50 -43.48 7.77
N GLY A 12 -5.78 -42.98 8.98
CA GLY A 12 -5.40 -43.64 10.23
C GLY A 12 -3.90 -43.69 10.47
N ARG A 13 -3.09 -42.85 9.77
CA ARG A 13 -1.63 -42.81 9.86
C ARG A 13 -1.15 -41.44 10.38
N GLY A 14 -0.18 -41.45 11.26
CA GLY A 14 0.53 -40.22 11.63
C GLY A 14 1.29 -39.64 10.44
N VAL A 15 1.56 -38.33 10.47
CA VAL A 15 2.33 -37.63 9.43
C VAL A 15 3.52 -36.98 10.11
N PHE A 16 4.73 -37.33 9.67
CA PHE A 16 5.94 -36.56 9.98
C PHE A 16 6.02 -35.36 9.06
N GLN A 17 6.27 -34.19 9.61
CA GLN A 17 6.38 -32.96 8.86
C GLN A 17 7.58 -32.15 9.38
N GLU A 18 8.47 -31.81 8.46
CA GLU A 18 9.62 -30.96 8.71
C GLU A 18 9.37 -29.61 8.02
N ILE A 19 9.63 -28.52 8.73
CA ILE A 19 9.52 -27.15 8.23
C ILE A 19 10.80 -26.43 8.63
N ALA A 20 11.63 -26.08 7.64
CA ALA A 20 12.81 -25.29 7.89
C ALA A 20 12.40 -23.83 8.16
N LEU A 21 12.91 -23.23 9.23
CA LEU A 21 12.64 -21.84 9.57
C LEU A 21 13.13 -20.88 8.49
N CYS A 22 14.25 -21.18 7.84
CA CYS A 22 14.76 -20.37 6.73
C CYS A 22 13.82 -20.36 5.54
N ASP A 23 13.18 -21.48 5.20
CA ASP A 23 12.21 -21.54 4.09
C ASP A 23 10.94 -20.75 4.42
N ALA A 24 10.47 -20.84 5.67
CA ALA A 24 9.35 -20.05 6.13
C ALA A 24 9.66 -18.54 6.10
N ALA A 25 10.85 -18.15 6.54
CA ALA A 25 11.29 -16.75 6.48
C ALA A 25 11.45 -16.26 5.04
N ASN A 26 12.03 -17.06 4.15
CA ASN A 26 12.15 -16.74 2.72
C ASN A 26 10.78 -16.58 2.06
N TYR A 27 9.80 -17.42 2.41
CA TYR A 27 8.45 -17.29 1.90
C TYR A 27 7.82 -15.94 2.31
N LEU A 28 7.97 -15.52 3.55
CA LEU A 28 7.50 -14.22 4.02
C LEU A 28 8.24 -13.05 3.37
N ALA A 29 9.48 -13.26 2.95
CA ALA A 29 10.29 -12.25 2.27
C ALA A 29 10.08 -12.17 0.75
N LEU A 30 9.24 -13.03 0.15
CA LEU A 30 8.99 -13.06 -1.30
C LEU A 30 8.63 -11.69 -1.90
N PRO A 31 7.77 -10.85 -1.29
CA PRO A 31 7.47 -9.53 -1.85
C PRO A 31 8.72 -8.65 -1.99
N ARG A 32 9.68 -8.80 -1.07
CA ARG A 32 10.97 -8.11 -1.14
C ARG A 32 11.84 -8.68 -2.26
N ALA A 33 11.92 -10.02 -2.37
CA ALA A 33 12.68 -10.71 -3.40
C ALA A 33 12.15 -10.39 -4.81
N TRP A 34 10.85 -10.19 -4.96
CA TRP A 34 10.21 -9.76 -6.21
C TRP A 34 10.33 -8.25 -6.49
N GLY A 35 10.97 -7.48 -5.61
CA GLY A 35 11.15 -6.04 -5.78
C GLY A 35 9.93 -5.19 -5.43
N LEU A 36 8.82 -5.77 -4.98
CA LEU A 36 7.58 -5.03 -4.69
C LEU A 36 7.75 -4.04 -3.53
N THR A 37 8.51 -4.43 -2.50
CA THR A 37 8.73 -3.62 -1.29
C THR A 37 10.12 -2.99 -1.23
N THR A 38 10.85 -2.97 -2.35
CA THR A 38 12.09 -2.19 -2.48
C THR A 38 11.75 -0.71 -2.60
N PRO A 39 12.68 0.22 -2.31
CA PRO A 39 12.43 1.66 -2.44
C PRO A 39 11.92 2.09 -3.84
N ASP A 40 12.29 1.33 -4.87
CA ASP A 40 11.89 1.55 -6.27
C ASP A 40 10.61 0.80 -6.66
N GLY A 41 10.07 -0.01 -5.76
CA GLY A 41 8.82 -0.75 -5.97
C GLY A 41 7.59 0.06 -5.58
N ASP A 42 6.45 -0.25 -6.19
CA ASP A 42 5.18 0.47 -5.99
C ASP A 42 4.79 0.58 -4.52
N VAL A 43 4.81 -0.54 -3.80
CA VAL A 43 4.48 -0.60 -2.36
C VAL A 43 5.68 -0.28 -1.45
N GLY A 44 6.85 -0.03 -2.03
CA GLY A 44 8.05 0.42 -1.33
C GLY A 44 8.16 1.94 -1.19
N GLY A 45 7.24 2.69 -1.83
CA GLY A 45 7.17 4.15 -1.76
C GLY A 45 7.53 4.88 -3.06
N ALA A 46 7.81 4.15 -4.15
CA ALA A 46 8.05 4.76 -5.46
C ALA A 46 6.76 5.31 -6.08
N HIS A 47 5.60 4.68 -5.79
CA HIS A 47 4.30 5.14 -6.27
C HIS A 47 3.74 6.26 -5.38
N ALA A 48 3.50 7.44 -5.93
CA ALA A 48 3.01 8.60 -5.18
C ALA A 48 1.65 8.35 -4.49
N GLY A 49 0.80 7.49 -5.06
CA GLY A 49 -0.48 7.08 -4.47
C GLY A 49 -0.37 6.00 -3.39
N TYR A 50 0.84 5.50 -3.07
CA TYR A 50 1.03 4.49 -2.02
C TYR A 50 2.14 4.92 -1.08
N ARG A 51 1.81 5.83 -0.16
CA ARG A 51 2.81 6.47 0.69
C ARG A 51 2.18 7.15 1.91
N ILE A 52 3.01 7.43 2.92
CA ILE A 52 2.66 8.28 4.05
C ILE A 52 3.17 9.69 3.79
N TYR A 53 2.26 10.68 3.92
CA TYR A 53 2.56 12.10 3.78
C TYR A 53 2.31 12.86 5.08
N PRO A 54 3.08 13.91 5.39
CA PRO A 54 2.74 14.83 6.46
C PRO A 54 1.50 15.67 6.06
N CYS A 55 0.66 16.00 7.04
CA CYS A 55 -0.41 16.99 6.91
C CYS A 55 -0.32 18.00 8.05
N LYS A 56 -1.14 19.05 8.06
CA LYS A 56 -1.04 20.16 9.04
C LYS A 56 -0.96 19.71 10.50
N ASN A 57 -1.77 18.72 10.88
CA ASN A 57 -1.92 18.27 12.26
C ASN A 57 -1.70 16.77 12.46
N GLY A 58 -0.88 16.15 11.61
CA GLY A 58 -0.55 14.73 11.70
C GLY A 58 0.06 14.20 10.42
N ARG A 59 -0.32 12.99 10.06
CA ARG A 59 0.10 12.29 8.83
C ARG A 59 -1.10 11.67 8.15
N VAL A 60 -0.96 11.32 6.89
CA VAL A 60 -1.96 10.56 6.12
C VAL A 60 -1.27 9.41 5.39
N ALA A 61 -1.80 8.21 5.56
CA ALA A 61 -1.44 7.04 4.78
C ALA A 61 -2.37 6.96 3.56
N VAL A 62 -1.80 6.83 2.38
CA VAL A 62 -2.54 6.74 1.11
C VAL A 62 -2.27 5.37 0.50
N ALA A 63 -3.32 4.71 -0.01
CA ALA A 63 -3.25 3.37 -0.60
C ALA A 63 -4.01 3.32 -1.94
N ALA A 64 -3.82 4.32 -2.79
CA ALA A 64 -4.48 4.47 -4.09
C ALA A 64 -3.60 3.91 -5.23
N LEU A 65 -3.39 2.58 -5.22
CA LEU A 65 -2.65 1.86 -6.28
C LEU A 65 -3.55 1.53 -7.48
N GLU A 66 -4.80 1.17 -7.21
CA GLU A 66 -5.75 0.82 -8.26
C GLU A 66 -6.07 2.02 -9.13
N LEU A 67 -6.20 1.77 -10.42
CA LEU A 67 -6.33 2.78 -11.47
C LEU A 67 -7.41 3.83 -11.15
N HIS A 68 -8.57 3.40 -10.69
CA HIS A 68 -9.69 4.28 -10.40
C HIS A 68 -9.45 5.14 -9.15
N PHE A 69 -8.77 4.63 -8.12
CA PHE A 69 -8.39 5.40 -6.93
C PHE A 69 -7.27 6.40 -7.25
N ALA A 70 -6.26 5.97 -7.99
CA ALA A 70 -5.17 6.84 -8.45
C ALA A 70 -5.71 8.02 -9.27
N LYS A 71 -6.68 7.76 -10.17
CA LYS A 71 -7.38 8.79 -10.95
C LYS A 71 -8.10 9.81 -10.05
N ARG A 72 -8.92 9.32 -9.11
CA ARG A 72 -9.67 10.18 -8.17
C ARG A 72 -8.71 11.04 -7.32
N LEU A 73 -7.61 10.44 -6.87
CA LEU A 73 -6.60 11.14 -6.10
C LEU A 73 -5.88 12.22 -6.95
N CYS A 74 -5.49 11.92 -8.18
CA CYS A 74 -4.90 12.89 -9.10
C CYS A 74 -5.84 14.10 -9.30
N LEU A 75 -7.11 13.85 -9.57
CA LEU A 75 -8.11 14.91 -9.75
C LEU A 75 -8.29 15.75 -8.47
N ALA A 76 -8.30 15.11 -7.29
CA ALA A 76 -8.40 15.82 -6.01
C ALA A 76 -7.20 16.72 -5.73
N VAL A 77 -6.01 16.35 -6.20
CA VAL A 77 -4.77 17.14 -6.09
C VAL A 77 -4.65 18.22 -7.16
N GLY A 78 -5.54 18.22 -8.16
CA GLY A 78 -5.52 19.16 -9.28
C GLY A 78 -4.62 18.74 -10.44
N LEU A 79 -4.26 17.46 -10.51
CA LEU A 79 -3.55 16.87 -11.64
C LEU A 79 -4.53 16.35 -12.69
N LYS A 80 -4.04 16.16 -13.94
CA LYS A 80 -4.86 15.61 -15.02
C LYS A 80 -4.94 14.08 -14.92
N GLU A 81 -6.01 13.52 -15.46
CA GLU A 81 -6.24 12.08 -15.53
C GLU A 81 -5.14 11.33 -16.28
N SER A 82 -4.56 11.93 -17.30
CA SER A 82 -3.43 11.38 -18.09
C SER A 82 -2.15 11.17 -17.28
N ASP A 83 -2.07 11.73 -16.08
CA ASP A 83 -0.86 11.69 -15.26
C ASP A 83 -0.68 10.39 -14.46
N MET A 84 -1.53 9.39 -14.65
CA MET A 84 -1.42 8.10 -13.96
C MET A 84 -0.13 7.34 -14.24
N HIS A 85 0.42 7.48 -15.46
CA HIS A 85 1.74 6.94 -15.81
C HIS A 85 2.89 7.72 -15.14
N LEU A 86 2.56 8.83 -14.49
CA LEU A 86 3.52 9.73 -13.83
C LEU A 86 3.55 9.58 -12.32
N MET A 87 2.95 8.52 -11.75
CA MET A 87 2.92 8.29 -10.30
C MET A 87 4.32 8.06 -9.70
N HIS A 88 5.29 7.67 -10.50
CA HIS A 88 6.70 7.56 -10.13
C HIS A 88 7.49 8.87 -10.35
N ALA A 89 6.90 9.85 -11.02
CA ALA A 89 7.60 11.08 -11.34
C ALA A 89 7.76 11.99 -10.11
N ARG A 90 8.95 12.55 -9.94
CA ARG A 90 9.26 13.47 -8.84
C ARG A 90 8.28 14.64 -8.74
N LYS A 91 7.82 15.18 -9.87
CA LYS A 91 6.83 16.25 -9.92
C LYS A 91 5.49 15.85 -9.29
N THR A 92 5.05 14.60 -9.51
CA THR A 92 3.80 14.06 -8.95
C THR A 92 3.94 13.90 -7.44
N HIS A 93 5.03 13.33 -6.95
CA HIS A 93 5.33 13.26 -5.51
C HIS A 93 5.32 14.64 -4.85
N GLN A 94 5.92 15.64 -5.48
CA GLN A 94 5.93 17.01 -4.97
C GLN A 94 4.54 17.65 -4.95
N ALA A 95 3.70 17.39 -5.95
CA ALA A 95 2.34 17.89 -5.99
C ALA A 95 1.50 17.29 -4.87
N PHE A 96 1.59 15.97 -4.66
CA PHE A 96 0.92 15.26 -3.56
C PHE A 96 1.40 15.76 -2.20
N ALA A 97 2.71 15.86 -2.01
CA ALA A 97 3.28 16.35 -0.75
C ALA A 97 2.78 17.76 -0.40
N ARG A 98 2.75 18.69 -1.37
CA ARG A 98 2.22 20.06 -1.18
C ARG A 98 0.73 20.04 -0.87
N PHE A 99 -0.06 19.25 -1.58
CA PHE A 99 -1.48 19.12 -1.34
C PHE A 99 -1.75 18.63 0.08
N PHE A 100 -1.18 17.49 0.48
CA PHE A 100 -1.41 16.93 1.81
C PHE A 100 -0.90 17.84 2.93
N ALA A 101 0.23 18.49 2.77
CA ALA A 101 0.76 19.45 3.74
C ALA A 101 -0.17 20.65 3.95
N SER A 102 -1.00 21.00 2.96
CA SER A 102 -1.98 22.10 3.05
C SER A 102 -3.30 21.71 3.73
N GLN A 103 -3.55 20.42 3.97
CA GLN A 103 -4.80 19.91 4.51
C GLN A 103 -4.70 19.54 5.99
N THR A 104 -5.80 19.61 6.71
CA THR A 104 -5.95 19.01 8.04
C THR A 104 -6.40 17.57 7.94
N ARG A 105 -6.23 16.77 9.01
CA ARG A 105 -6.75 15.39 9.06
C ARG A 105 -8.24 15.32 8.77
N GLN A 106 -9.03 16.20 9.38
CA GLN A 106 -10.49 16.27 9.17
C GLN A 106 -10.84 16.52 7.70
N GLN A 107 -10.16 17.47 7.04
CA GLN A 107 -10.36 17.73 5.62
C GLN A 107 -10.03 16.49 4.76
N LEU A 108 -8.98 15.76 5.10
CA LEU A 108 -8.58 14.54 4.40
C LEU A 108 -9.56 13.39 4.63
N GLU A 109 -10.11 13.23 5.83
CA GLU A 109 -11.15 12.24 6.14
C GLU A 109 -12.44 12.53 5.34
N HIS A 110 -12.86 13.77 5.28
CA HIS A 110 -13.99 14.18 4.42
C HIS A 110 -13.70 13.93 2.94
N LEU A 111 -12.48 14.20 2.49
CA LEU A 111 -12.07 13.94 1.11
C LEU A 111 -12.12 12.43 0.80
N ALA A 112 -11.63 11.58 1.71
CA ALA A 112 -11.65 10.12 1.58
C ALA A 112 -13.06 9.61 1.32
N VAL A 113 -14.01 10.03 2.16
CA VAL A 113 -15.42 9.61 2.06
C VAL A 113 -16.08 10.18 0.80
N ASN A 114 -15.96 11.49 0.56
CA ASN A 114 -16.67 12.16 -0.54
C ASN A 114 -16.18 11.76 -1.93
N LYS A 115 -14.91 11.37 -2.05
CA LYS A 115 -14.28 11.00 -3.34
C LYS A 115 -13.96 9.52 -3.44
N ASP A 116 -14.31 8.74 -2.41
CA ASP A 116 -13.99 7.32 -2.34
C ASP A 116 -12.50 7.08 -2.67
N ILE A 117 -11.63 7.72 -1.88
CA ILE A 117 -10.18 7.60 -2.00
C ILE A 117 -9.66 6.84 -0.78
N PRO A 118 -8.91 5.74 -0.96
CA PRO A 118 -8.37 4.96 0.15
C PRO A 118 -7.21 5.71 0.81
N LEU A 119 -7.54 6.50 1.81
CA LEU A 119 -6.57 7.16 2.69
C LEU A 119 -7.06 7.10 4.15
N HIS A 120 -6.11 7.12 5.06
CA HIS A 120 -6.39 7.12 6.50
C HIS A 120 -5.46 8.09 7.22
N THR A 121 -6.00 8.87 8.13
CA THR A 121 -5.21 9.86 8.87
C THR A 121 -4.65 9.26 10.15
N LEU A 122 -3.44 9.70 10.50
CA LEU A 122 -2.69 9.27 11.67
C LEU A 122 -2.40 10.48 12.54
N ALA A 123 -2.56 10.35 13.86
CA ALA A 123 -2.08 11.35 14.82
C ALA A 123 -0.54 11.48 14.74
N LYS A 124 0.00 12.55 15.32
CA LYS A 124 1.45 12.71 15.48
C LYS A 124 2.02 11.63 16.38
#